data_2815af2d3578570de0552021f0546602
#
_entry.id   2815af2d3578570de0552021f0546602
#
_cell.length_a   1.000
_cell.length_b   1.000
_cell.length_c   1.000
_cell.angle_alpha   90.00
_cell.angle_beta   90.00
_cell.angle_gamma   90.00
#
_symmetry.space_group_name_H-M   'P 1'
#
loop_
_entity.id
_entity.type
_entity.pdbx_description
1 polymer ?
#
loop_
_entity_poly.entity_id
_entity_poly.type
_entity_poly.pdbx_seq_one_letter_code
_entity_poly.pdbx_strand_id
1 'polypeptide(L)'
;MDHNNILGTVLAGGKSQRFGEDKSQVKLAGKLLIDHMLTEIIDEFKELLIVSNNKISFHNSEKISIIKDFEKGLGPLGGVLSAMKWIKENQKDYKWIATFPVDTPFFKRQILKDFIQNINFNESDLFFIKSNNTRHNIFGLWSINLLDKLEKDLNNGGRKVELWANTVSYTHLTLPTKVTV
;
A
#
# COMPACT_ATOMS: atom_id res chain seq x y z
N MET A 1 16.02 9.18 6.28
CA MET A 1 14.68 9.75 6.49
C MET A 1 14.04 9.00 7.65
N ASP A 2 13.35 9.67 8.53
CA ASP A 2 12.74 9.02 9.68
C ASP A 2 11.44 8.30 9.21
N HIS A 3 11.24 7.04 9.60
CA HIS A 3 10.00 6.28 9.35
C HIS A 3 8.75 7.01 9.84
N ASN A 4 8.92 8.00 10.73
CA ASN A 4 7.84 8.84 11.26
C ASN A 4 7.08 9.65 10.19
N ASN A 5 7.69 9.88 9.01
CA ASN A 5 7.09 10.63 7.91
C ASN A 5 6.38 9.73 6.87
N ILE A 6 6.27 8.44 7.15
CA ILE A 6 5.65 7.44 6.27
C ILE A 6 4.39 6.90 6.95
N LEU A 7 3.24 6.97 6.28
CA LEU A 7 2.01 6.30 6.67
C LEU A 7 1.98 4.89 6.08
N GLY A 8 1.88 3.86 6.92
CA GLY A 8 1.62 2.52 6.44
C GLY A 8 0.17 2.37 5.97
N THR A 9 -0.06 1.81 4.77
CA THR A 9 -1.40 1.71 4.18
C THR A 9 -1.64 0.31 3.65
N VAL A 10 -2.59 -0.42 4.22
CA VAL A 10 -3.03 -1.73 3.73
C VAL A 10 -4.20 -1.54 2.77
N LEU A 11 -4.03 -1.97 1.52
CA LEU A 11 -5.07 -1.95 0.50
C LEU A 11 -5.85 -3.27 0.56
N ALA A 12 -6.97 -3.25 1.27
CA ALA A 12 -7.84 -4.40 1.50
C ALA A 12 -9.13 -4.33 0.64
N GLY A 13 -9.18 -3.41 -0.32
CA GLY A 13 -10.25 -3.28 -1.30
C GLY A 13 -9.96 -4.10 -2.55
N GLY A 14 -11.02 -4.57 -3.21
CA GLY A 14 -10.96 -5.25 -4.50
C GLY A 14 -12.02 -6.34 -4.61
N LYS A 15 -12.69 -6.41 -5.77
CA LYS A 15 -13.57 -7.55 -6.08
C LYS A 15 -12.69 -8.77 -6.33
N SER A 16 -12.65 -9.69 -5.39
CA SER A 16 -12.04 -11.01 -5.55
C SER A 16 -12.84 -11.85 -6.56
N GLN A 17 -12.82 -11.47 -7.84
CA GLN A 17 -13.57 -12.19 -8.89
C GLN A 17 -13.09 -13.64 -9.08
N ARG A 18 -11.89 -13.96 -8.61
CA ARG A 18 -11.30 -15.31 -8.81
C ARG A 18 -11.56 -16.29 -7.67
N PHE A 19 -11.90 -15.82 -6.46
CA PHE A 19 -12.08 -16.66 -5.27
C PHE A 19 -13.53 -16.75 -4.79
N GLY A 20 -14.46 -15.95 -5.35
CA GLY A 20 -15.86 -15.94 -4.91
C GLY A 20 -16.10 -15.42 -3.48
N GLU A 21 -15.05 -15.23 -2.71
CA GLU A 21 -15.08 -14.78 -1.32
C GLU A 21 -14.34 -13.46 -1.13
N ASP A 22 -14.72 -12.72 -0.11
CA ASP A 22 -14.04 -11.50 0.30
C ASP A 22 -12.66 -11.85 0.86
N LYS A 23 -11.59 -11.38 0.21
CA LYS A 23 -10.20 -11.61 0.64
C LYS A 23 -9.93 -11.21 2.09
N SER A 24 -10.69 -10.26 2.63
CA SER A 24 -10.57 -9.83 4.02
C SER A 24 -10.99 -10.92 5.03
N GLN A 25 -11.76 -11.93 4.59
CA GLN A 25 -12.23 -13.05 5.41
C GLN A 25 -11.45 -14.35 5.18
N VAL A 26 -10.55 -14.37 4.19
CA VAL A 26 -9.74 -15.56 3.90
C VAL A 26 -8.75 -15.81 5.02
N LYS A 27 -8.67 -17.06 5.48
CA LYS A 27 -7.72 -17.50 6.50
C LYS A 27 -6.63 -18.38 5.90
N LEU A 28 -5.42 -18.19 6.38
CA LEU A 28 -4.27 -19.03 6.14
C LEU A 28 -3.76 -19.54 7.50
N ALA A 29 -3.64 -20.86 7.67
CA ALA A 29 -3.24 -21.47 8.93
C ALA A 29 -4.06 -20.96 10.15
N GLY A 30 -5.39 -20.76 9.98
CA GLY A 30 -6.29 -20.32 11.03
C GLY A 30 -6.32 -18.81 11.31
N LYS A 31 -5.42 -18.04 10.72
CA LYS A 31 -5.29 -16.58 10.90
C LYS A 31 -5.72 -15.84 9.62
N LEU A 32 -6.41 -14.70 9.75
CA LEU A 32 -6.81 -13.89 8.61
C LEU A 32 -5.58 -13.37 7.83
N LEU A 33 -5.69 -13.26 6.50
CA LEU A 33 -4.61 -12.74 5.66
C LEU A 33 -4.14 -11.36 6.11
N ILE A 34 -5.08 -10.49 6.47
CA ILE A 34 -4.77 -9.16 6.98
C ILE A 34 -3.96 -9.20 8.28
N ASP A 35 -4.27 -10.14 9.20
CA ASP A 35 -3.53 -10.27 10.46
C ASP A 35 -2.09 -10.75 10.24
N HIS A 36 -1.84 -11.56 9.20
CA HIS A 36 -0.47 -11.92 8.81
C HIS A 36 0.30 -10.68 8.40
N MET A 37 -0.27 -9.84 7.54
CA MET A 37 0.37 -8.60 7.09
C MET A 37 0.58 -7.62 8.24
N LEU A 38 -0.46 -7.34 9.05
CA LEU A 38 -0.39 -6.40 10.17
C LEU A 38 0.69 -6.80 11.18
N THR A 39 0.84 -8.09 11.48
CA THR A 39 1.89 -8.60 12.39
C THR A 39 3.30 -8.20 11.93
N GLU A 40 3.54 -8.16 10.63
CA GLU A 40 4.86 -7.83 10.07
C GLU A 40 5.13 -6.33 10.02
N ILE A 41 4.09 -5.47 9.92
CA ILE A 41 4.28 -4.05 9.65
C ILE A 41 3.89 -3.10 10.79
N ILE A 42 3.09 -3.52 11.78
CA ILE A 42 2.50 -2.61 12.78
C ILE A 42 3.53 -1.85 13.62
N ASP A 43 4.67 -2.48 13.91
CA ASP A 43 5.72 -1.87 14.71
C ASP A 43 6.63 -0.94 13.90
N GLU A 44 6.56 -0.99 12.57
CA GLU A 44 7.40 -0.20 11.68
C GLU A 44 6.82 1.20 11.39
N PHE A 45 5.55 1.44 11.74
CA PHE A 45 4.87 2.70 11.49
C PHE A 45 4.28 3.30 12.77
N LYS A 46 4.25 4.62 12.82
CA LYS A 46 3.56 5.36 13.89
C LYS A 46 2.05 5.15 13.83
N GLU A 47 1.50 5.08 12.61
CA GLU A 47 0.08 4.90 12.32
C GLU A 47 -0.09 4.05 11.06
N LEU A 48 -1.12 3.22 11.03
CA LEU A 48 -1.51 2.41 9.90
C LEU A 48 -2.91 2.78 9.43
N LEU A 49 -3.10 2.81 8.13
CA LEU A 49 -4.39 3.01 7.49
C LEU A 49 -4.81 1.75 6.73
N ILE A 50 -6.02 1.27 6.97
CA ILE A 50 -6.62 0.21 6.18
C ILE A 50 -7.66 0.85 5.26
N VAL A 51 -7.49 0.67 3.95
CA VAL A 51 -8.47 1.12 2.96
C VAL A 51 -9.31 -0.05 2.51
N SER A 52 -10.61 -0.04 2.85
CA SER A 52 -11.53 -1.11 2.49
C SER A 52 -12.97 -0.63 2.40
N ASN A 53 -13.69 -1.14 1.38
CA ASN A 53 -15.13 -0.93 1.24
C ASN A 53 -15.97 -1.94 2.03
N ASN A 54 -15.34 -3.01 2.51
CA ASN A 54 -15.98 -4.10 3.22
C ASN A 54 -15.69 -4.00 4.73
N LYS A 55 -16.55 -4.63 5.52
CA LYS A 55 -16.28 -4.80 6.95
C LYS A 55 -15.12 -5.78 7.11
N ILE A 56 -14.05 -5.33 7.77
CA ILE A 56 -12.86 -6.14 8.03
C ILE A 56 -12.85 -6.52 9.50
N SER A 57 -12.60 -7.81 9.77
CA SER A 57 -12.27 -8.30 11.09
C SER A 57 -10.76 -8.47 11.20
N PHE A 58 -10.14 -7.91 12.21
CA PHE A 58 -8.71 -8.02 12.50
C PHE A 58 -8.45 -7.73 13.97
N HIS A 59 -7.24 -8.03 14.44
CA HIS A 59 -6.83 -7.65 15.79
C HIS A 59 -6.72 -6.13 15.90
N ASN A 60 -7.61 -5.51 16.64
CA ASN A 60 -7.70 -4.06 16.78
C ASN A 60 -6.45 -3.49 17.49
N SER A 61 -6.02 -2.31 17.07
CA SER A 61 -4.94 -1.54 17.67
C SER A 61 -5.25 -0.05 17.54
N GLU A 62 -4.91 0.73 18.56
CA GLU A 62 -5.06 2.19 18.54
C GLU A 62 -4.27 2.87 17.41
N LYS A 63 -3.25 2.18 16.87
CA LYS A 63 -2.48 2.67 15.73
C LYS A 63 -3.19 2.52 14.38
N ILE A 64 -4.33 1.83 14.31
CA ILE A 64 -4.98 1.46 13.06
C ILE A 64 -6.25 2.26 12.86
N SER A 65 -6.33 2.99 11.77
CA SER A 65 -7.54 3.64 11.26
C SER A 65 -8.07 2.91 10.03
N ILE A 66 -9.40 2.84 9.87
CA ILE A 66 -10.04 2.24 8.69
C ILE A 66 -10.80 3.33 7.93
N ILE A 67 -10.58 3.37 6.62
CA ILE A 67 -11.35 4.22 5.72
C ILE A 67 -11.93 3.43 4.55
N LYS A 68 -12.94 4.00 3.89
CA LYS A 68 -13.46 3.49 2.61
C LYS A 68 -12.70 4.11 1.44
N ASP A 69 -12.70 3.43 0.29
CA ASP A 69 -12.28 4.07 -0.96
C ASP A 69 -13.10 5.34 -1.19
N PHE A 70 -12.43 6.41 -1.56
CA PHE A 70 -13.06 7.68 -1.91
C PHE A 70 -14.10 7.49 -3.03
N GLU A 71 -13.74 6.68 -4.03
CA GLU A 71 -14.61 6.31 -5.12
C GLU A 71 -14.46 4.83 -5.47
N LYS A 72 -15.61 4.13 -5.61
CA LYS A 72 -15.61 2.70 -5.94
C LYS A 72 -15.15 2.43 -7.37
N GLY A 73 -14.44 1.34 -7.56
CA GLY A 73 -14.09 0.85 -8.89
C GLY A 73 -12.79 1.41 -9.48
N LEU A 74 -12.07 2.24 -8.75
CA LEU A 74 -10.78 2.80 -9.18
C LEU A 74 -9.59 1.82 -9.04
N GLY A 75 -9.82 0.62 -8.50
CA GLY A 75 -8.78 -0.36 -8.25
C GLY A 75 -7.77 0.10 -7.20
N PRO A 76 -6.54 -0.45 -7.20
CA PRO A 76 -5.53 -0.11 -6.18
C PRO A 76 -5.16 1.38 -6.14
N LEU A 77 -5.17 2.07 -7.29
CA LEU A 77 -4.91 3.52 -7.35
C LEU A 77 -5.95 4.34 -6.59
N GLY A 78 -7.21 3.88 -6.55
CA GLY A 78 -8.26 4.49 -5.74
C GLY A 78 -7.95 4.42 -4.25
N GLY A 79 -7.45 3.28 -3.78
CA GLY A 79 -7.02 3.13 -2.40
C GLY A 79 -5.84 4.02 -2.04
N VAL A 80 -4.86 4.18 -2.95
CA VAL A 80 -3.74 5.13 -2.77
C VAL A 80 -4.26 6.56 -2.69
N LEU A 81 -5.14 6.96 -3.61
CA LEU A 81 -5.76 8.30 -3.60
C LEU A 81 -6.53 8.55 -2.29
N SER A 82 -7.29 7.56 -1.83
CA SER A 82 -8.05 7.66 -0.58
C SER A 82 -7.15 7.89 0.62
N ALA A 83 -6.02 7.20 0.70
CA ALA A 83 -5.03 7.39 1.75
C ALA A 83 -4.37 8.78 1.70
N MET A 84 -4.03 9.26 0.50
CA MET A 84 -3.47 10.61 0.32
C MET A 84 -4.47 11.70 0.73
N LYS A 85 -5.74 11.57 0.34
CA LYS A 85 -6.81 12.50 0.76
C LYS A 85 -7.02 12.47 2.27
N TRP A 86 -7.00 11.29 2.88
CA TRP A 86 -7.12 11.17 4.32
C TRP A 86 -6.01 11.91 5.07
N ILE A 87 -4.76 11.84 4.60
CA ILE A 87 -3.63 12.62 5.15
C ILE A 87 -3.95 14.12 5.11
N LYS A 88 -4.41 14.62 3.96
CA LYS A 88 -4.71 16.04 3.75
C LYS A 88 -5.89 16.51 4.62
N GLU A 89 -6.98 15.76 4.63
CA GLU A 89 -8.21 16.08 5.38
C GLU A 89 -8.00 16.06 6.90
N ASN A 90 -7.16 15.15 7.41
CA ASN A 90 -6.85 15.05 8.83
C ASN A 90 -5.61 15.86 9.23
N GLN A 91 -5.07 16.69 8.34
CA GLN A 91 -3.92 17.56 8.58
C GLN A 91 -2.70 16.83 9.16
N LYS A 92 -2.47 15.58 8.69
CA LYS A 92 -1.33 14.76 9.10
C LYS A 92 -0.07 15.19 8.38
N ASP A 93 1.09 15.11 9.04
CA ASP A 93 2.39 15.52 8.47
C ASP A 93 3.16 14.32 7.85
N TYR A 94 2.47 13.42 7.18
CA TYR A 94 3.11 12.36 6.40
C TYR A 94 3.51 12.89 5.02
N LYS A 95 4.72 12.54 4.58
CA LYS A 95 5.24 12.90 3.25
C LYS A 95 5.13 11.74 2.27
N TRP A 96 4.97 10.53 2.80
CA TRP A 96 4.96 9.28 2.03
C TRP A 96 3.89 8.33 2.52
N ILE A 97 3.43 7.49 1.60
CA ILE A 97 2.56 6.35 1.89
C ILE A 97 3.31 5.08 1.50
N ALA A 98 3.43 4.13 2.42
CA ALA A 98 3.89 2.77 2.13
C ALA A 98 2.68 1.87 1.91
N THR A 99 2.50 1.30 0.73
CA THR A 99 1.34 0.48 0.39
C THR A 99 1.62 -1.02 0.45
N PHE A 100 0.67 -1.78 1.00
CA PHE A 100 0.71 -3.22 1.20
C PHE A 100 -0.58 -3.87 0.70
N PRO A 101 -0.52 -4.90 -0.18
CA PRO A 101 -1.69 -5.68 -0.53
C PRO A 101 -2.04 -6.66 0.60
N VAL A 102 -3.33 -6.85 0.88
CA VAL A 102 -3.80 -7.75 1.95
C VAL A 102 -3.49 -9.23 1.67
N ASP A 103 -3.27 -9.60 0.42
CA ASP A 103 -3.15 -10.98 -0.03
C ASP A 103 -1.70 -11.49 -0.17
N THR A 104 -0.78 -10.92 0.59
CA THR A 104 0.63 -11.34 0.64
C THR A 104 1.04 -11.78 2.06
N PRO A 105 0.53 -12.92 2.54
CA PRO A 105 0.72 -13.37 3.93
C PRO A 105 2.17 -13.77 4.27
N PHE A 106 3.01 -13.95 3.25
CA PHE A 106 4.43 -14.32 3.42
C PHE A 106 5.37 -13.12 3.41
N PHE A 107 4.83 -11.90 3.32
CA PHE A 107 5.64 -10.69 3.46
C PHE A 107 6.39 -10.69 4.79
N LYS A 108 7.64 -10.24 4.77
CA LYS A 108 8.50 -10.18 5.96
C LYS A 108 8.93 -8.76 6.25
N ARG A 109 8.90 -8.38 7.52
CA ARG A 109 9.36 -7.09 8.05
C ARG A 109 10.72 -6.66 7.51
N GLN A 110 11.65 -7.60 7.37
CA GLN A 110 12.99 -7.32 6.85
C GLN A 110 12.96 -6.74 5.43
N ILE A 111 12.04 -7.19 4.58
CA ILE A 111 11.87 -6.67 3.22
C ILE A 111 11.54 -5.16 3.25
N LEU A 112 10.65 -4.76 4.16
CA LEU A 112 10.28 -3.36 4.34
C LEU A 112 11.47 -2.52 4.80
N LYS A 113 12.21 -3.02 5.78
CA LYS A 113 13.41 -2.34 6.30
C LYS A 113 14.45 -2.15 5.21
N ASP A 114 14.78 -3.21 4.49
CA ASP A 114 15.73 -3.15 3.38
C ASP A 114 15.26 -2.20 2.28
N PHE A 115 13.96 -2.20 1.98
CA PHE A 115 13.37 -1.32 0.99
C PHE A 115 13.54 0.15 1.38
N ILE A 116 13.12 0.55 2.59
CA ILE A 116 13.20 1.95 3.03
C ILE A 116 14.65 2.41 3.20
N GLN A 117 15.54 1.56 3.71
CA GLN A 117 16.96 1.90 3.94
C GLN A 117 17.74 2.16 2.65
N ASN A 118 17.36 1.49 1.56
CA ASN A 118 18.09 1.59 0.28
C ASN A 118 17.47 2.59 -0.70
N ILE A 119 16.43 3.33 -0.31
CA ILE A 119 15.82 4.35 -1.15
C ILE A 119 16.52 5.71 -0.98
N ASN A 120 16.83 6.33 -2.13
CA ASN A 120 17.13 7.75 -2.19
C ASN A 120 15.84 8.53 -2.52
N PHE A 121 15.22 9.10 -1.52
CA PHE A 121 13.95 9.83 -1.63
C PHE A 121 14.01 11.09 -2.52
N ASN A 122 15.20 11.53 -2.93
CA ASN A 122 15.37 12.66 -3.85
C ASN A 122 15.37 12.23 -5.33
N GLU A 123 15.40 10.94 -5.62
CA GLU A 123 15.45 10.44 -7.01
C GLU A 123 14.09 10.38 -7.69
N SER A 124 13.04 10.07 -6.95
CA SER A 124 11.71 9.84 -7.52
C SER A 124 10.62 10.09 -6.50
N ASP A 125 9.40 10.32 -6.98
CA ASP A 125 8.19 10.42 -6.15
C ASP A 125 7.48 9.08 -5.95
N LEU A 126 7.96 8.01 -6.60
CA LEU A 126 7.36 6.69 -6.55
C LEU A 126 8.43 5.60 -6.59
N PHE A 127 8.36 4.66 -5.65
CA PHE A 127 9.28 3.52 -5.57
C PHE A 127 8.49 2.22 -5.46
N PHE A 128 8.93 1.19 -6.19
CA PHE A 128 8.35 -0.14 -6.13
C PHE A 128 9.37 -1.19 -5.71
N ILE A 129 8.89 -2.27 -5.10
CA ILE A 129 9.67 -3.49 -4.90
C ILE A 129 9.65 -4.31 -6.20
N LYS A 130 10.81 -4.86 -6.58
CA LYS A 130 10.97 -5.81 -7.67
C LYS A 130 11.64 -7.07 -7.14
N SER A 131 11.08 -8.24 -7.45
CA SER A 131 11.69 -9.53 -7.16
C SER A 131 11.56 -10.46 -8.37
N ASN A 132 12.58 -11.30 -8.62
CA ASN A 132 12.58 -12.25 -9.75
C ASN A 132 12.14 -11.62 -11.10
N ASN A 133 12.66 -10.43 -11.42
CA ASN A 133 12.29 -9.62 -12.58
C ASN A 133 10.82 -9.17 -12.64
N THR A 134 10.01 -9.40 -11.61
CA THR A 134 8.63 -8.96 -11.52
C THR A 134 8.51 -7.76 -10.60
N ARG A 135 7.90 -6.67 -11.09
CA ARG A 135 7.57 -5.48 -10.29
C ARG A 135 6.26 -5.74 -9.53
N HIS A 136 6.29 -5.50 -8.22
CA HIS A 136 5.11 -5.61 -7.37
C HIS A 136 4.41 -4.24 -7.29
N ASN A 137 3.49 -3.99 -8.19
CA ASN A 137 2.86 -2.68 -8.40
C ASN A 137 2.05 -2.12 -7.21
N ILE A 138 1.81 -2.92 -6.17
CA ILE A 138 1.07 -2.49 -4.98
C ILE A 138 2.02 -2.35 -3.78
N PHE A 139 3.18 -3.03 -3.78
CA PHE A 139 4.23 -2.76 -2.81
C PHE A 139 5.06 -1.57 -3.25
N GLY A 140 4.81 -0.41 -2.65
CA GLY A 140 5.51 0.80 -3.04
C GLY A 140 5.47 1.89 -2.00
N LEU A 141 6.35 2.87 -2.20
CA LEU A 141 6.35 4.15 -1.50
C LEU A 141 5.91 5.24 -2.46
N TRP A 142 4.91 6.00 -2.07
CA TRP A 142 4.25 7.02 -2.88
C TRP A 142 4.39 8.37 -2.19
N SER A 143 5.01 9.34 -2.85
CA SER A 143 5.07 10.71 -2.37
C SER A 143 3.68 11.35 -2.34
N ILE A 144 3.37 12.10 -1.28
CA ILE A 144 2.13 12.87 -1.20
C ILE A 144 2.03 13.94 -2.30
N ASN A 145 3.14 14.35 -2.89
CA ASN A 145 3.19 15.27 -4.02
C ASN A 145 2.45 14.74 -5.25
N LEU A 146 2.24 13.43 -5.34
CA LEU A 146 1.51 12.79 -6.44
C LEU A 146 -0.01 12.94 -6.33
N LEU A 147 -0.56 13.47 -5.23
CA LEU A 147 -2.00 13.53 -4.96
C LEU A 147 -2.78 14.17 -6.12
N ASP A 148 -2.45 15.39 -6.49
CA ASP A 148 -3.23 16.16 -7.47
C ASP A 148 -3.16 15.53 -8.86
N LYS A 149 -1.98 15.02 -9.24
CA LYS A 149 -1.81 14.28 -10.49
C LYS A 149 -2.59 12.98 -10.50
N LEU A 150 -2.53 12.19 -9.43
CA LEU A 150 -3.25 10.93 -9.32
C LEU A 150 -4.75 11.14 -9.41
N GLU A 151 -5.30 12.12 -8.69
CA GLU A 151 -6.72 12.46 -8.74
C GLU A 151 -7.16 12.85 -10.15
N LYS A 152 -6.42 13.75 -10.80
CA LYS A 152 -6.70 14.16 -12.18
C LYS A 152 -6.70 12.98 -13.16
N ASP A 153 -5.70 12.11 -13.07
CA ASP A 153 -5.54 11.00 -14.01
C ASP A 153 -6.61 9.91 -13.78
N LEU A 154 -7.03 9.68 -12.54
CA LEU A 154 -8.13 8.77 -12.22
C LEU A 154 -9.47 9.31 -12.73
N ASN A 155 -9.73 10.61 -12.63
CA ASN A 155 -10.92 11.27 -13.18
C ASN A 155 -10.98 11.14 -14.72
N ASN A 156 -9.80 11.09 -15.37
CA ASN A 156 -9.66 10.88 -16.82
C ASN A 156 -9.67 9.39 -17.23
N GLY A 157 -10.00 8.48 -16.33
CA GLY A 157 -10.15 7.05 -16.63
C GLY A 157 -8.91 6.18 -16.43
N GLY A 158 -7.81 6.72 -15.92
CA GLY A 158 -6.62 5.93 -15.53
C GLY A 158 -6.98 4.91 -14.43
N ARG A 159 -6.63 3.62 -14.62
CA ARG A 159 -6.99 2.56 -13.65
C ARG A 159 -5.85 1.57 -13.36
N LYS A 160 -4.91 1.41 -14.28
CA LYS A 160 -3.84 0.43 -14.17
C LYS A 160 -2.61 1.07 -13.55
N VAL A 161 -2.18 0.56 -12.39
CA VAL A 161 -0.99 1.06 -11.69
C VAL A 161 0.24 1.07 -12.59
N GLU A 162 0.44 0.00 -13.36
CA GLU A 162 1.59 -0.12 -14.25
C GLU A 162 1.66 0.98 -15.30
N LEU A 163 0.53 1.29 -15.94
CA LEU A 163 0.47 2.34 -16.96
C LEU A 163 0.60 3.72 -16.34
N TRP A 164 -0.05 3.94 -15.19
CA TRP A 164 0.01 5.22 -14.50
C TRP A 164 1.41 5.52 -13.99
N ALA A 165 2.11 4.54 -13.42
CA ALA A 165 3.48 4.70 -12.94
C ALA A 165 4.43 5.22 -14.04
N ASN A 166 4.21 4.82 -15.30
CA ASN A 166 5.01 5.30 -16.44
C ASN A 166 4.78 6.80 -16.77
N THR A 167 3.78 7.44 -16.17
CA THR A 167 3.50 8.89 -16.34
C THR A 167 4.16 9.77 -15.29
N VAL A 168 4.82 9.18 -14.30
CA VAL A 168 5.54 9.85 -13.20
C VAL A 168 6.98 9.36 -13.14
N SER A 169 7.84 10.10 -12.43
CA SER A 169 9.17 9.60 -12.10
C SER A 169 9.03 8.45 -11.10
N TYR A 170 9.50 7.26 -11.45
CA TYR A 170 9.52 6.13 -10.55
C TYR A 170 10.82 5.33 -10.65
N THR A 171 11.17 4.70 -9.55
CA THR A 171 12.32 3.79 -9.43
C THR A 171 11.85 2.47 -8.81
N HIS A 172 12.60 1.41 -8.99
CA HIS A 172 12.34 0.15 -8.32
C HIS A 172 13.60 -0.38 -7.64
N LEU A 173 13.44 -0.90 -6.43
CA LEU A 173 14.47 -1.63 -5.72
C LEU A 173 14.34 -3.13 -6.01
N THR A 174 15.40 -3.72 -6.54
CA THR A 174 15.46 -5.16 -6.77
C THR A 174 15.87 -5.86 -5.48
N LEU A 175 14.99 -6.72 -4.95
CA LEU A 175 15.32 -7.58 -3.81
C LEU A 175 16.22 -8.75 -4.24
N PRO A 176 17.13 -9.21 -3.36
CA PRO A 176 17.92 -10.42 -3.61
C PRO A 176 17.01 -11.63 -3.88
N THR A 177 17.44 -12.52 -4.76
CA THR A 177 16.66 -13.67 -5.28
C THR A 177 16.17 -14.66 -4.20
N LYS A 178 16.67 -14.57 -2.96
CA LYS A 178 16.28 -15.42 -1.82
C LYS A 178 15.04 -14.92 -1.06
N VAL A 179 14.45 -13.79 -1.46
CA VAL A 179 13.28 -13.21 -0.79
C VAL A 179 12.04 -13.48 -1.66
N THR A 180 11.19 -14.39 -1.21
CA THR A 180 9.85 -14.62 -1.79
C THR A 180 8.87 -13.65 -1.12
N VAL A 181 8.20 -12.83 -1.91
CA VAL A 181 7.13 -11.93 -1.48
C VAL A 181 5.78 -12.62 -1.65
#